data_99780bf6d2373be394fc68267f7f30c7
#
_entry.id   99780bf6d2373be394fc68267f7f30c7
#
_cell.length_a   1.000
_cell.length_b   1.000
_cell.length_c   1.000
_cell.angle_alpha   90.00
_cell.angle_beta   90.00
_cell.angle_gamma   90.00
#
_symmetry.space_group_name_H-M   'P 1'
#
loop_
_entity.id
_entity.type
_entity.pdbx_description
1 polymer ?
#
loop_
_entity_poly.entity_id
_entity_poly.type
_entity_poly.pdbx_seq_one_letter_code
_entity_poly.pdbx_strand_id
1 'polypeptide(L)'
;QVERFKSAGWHVCEIDGHNPVEINQAILESKRNNKPSMIACKTHIALGSSAQDTSKGHGALTDRVLIEETKKVYGWSQKNFHVPTEVKKEWEEIGKKGQKERLSWERDFALLSLKKQSEFSRMYSMEVPKTLGRAINRFKKSISLEQPKVATRKSSEMILNVINPIMTETVGGSADLSGSNNTKSSDMTVFDVDNRKGRYIHWGVREHGMAAAMNGMALHGGLRPYGGTFMCFTDYARPSMRLAALMQIPTIFVMTHDSIGLGEDGPTHQPVEHLAISRATPNTLVFRPADSVETAEAWEVALQSKNTPSVVALTRQGLPTVRKKYKSANLSSQGAYILEEAEGKREVILIASGSEVSLALTARDQLQKEGTGTRVVSMPCMELFEK
;
A
#
# COMPACT_ATOMS: atom_id res chain seq x y z
N GLN A 1 11.62 2.63 -27.28
CA GLN A 1 11.31 3.27 -25.98
C GLN A 1 11.59 4.78 -26.03
N VAL A 2 12.71 5.21 -26.60
CA VAL A 2 13.09 6.63 -26.71
C VAL A 2 11.93 7.49 -27.24
N GLU A 3 11.33 7.12 -28.37
CA GLU A 3 10.22 7.87 -28.97
C GLU A 3 8.95 7.87 -28.10
N ARG A 4 8.71 6.82 -27.31
CA ARG A 4 7.58 6.78 -26.37
C ARG A 4 7.71 7.85 -25.28
N PHE A 5 8.90 8.03 -24.72
CA PHE A 5 9.15 9.05 -23.72
C PHE A 5 9.12 10.46 -24.31
N LYS A 6 9.70 10.64 -25.53
CA LYS A 6 9.59 11.92 -26.24
C LYS A 6 8.13 12.31 -26.50
N SER A 7 7.30 11.37 -27.00
CA SER A 7 5.88 11.62 -27.27
C SER A 7 5.07 11.92 -25.99
N ALA A 8 5.51 11.41 -24.83
CA ALA A 8 4.96 11.74 -23.53
C ALA A 8 5.47 13.09 -22.97
N GLY A 9 6.25 13.85 -23.74
CA GLY A 9 6.72 15.19 -23.36
C GLY A 9 8.00 15.22 -22.53
N TRP A 10 8.69 14.09 -22.37
CA TRP A 10 9.96 14.02 -21.64
C TRP A 10 11.12 14.59 -22.47
N HIS A 11 12.12 15.13 -21.79
CA HIS A 11 13.45 15.33 -22.35
C HIS A 11 14.16 13.97 -22.44
N VAL A 12 14.69 13.63 -23.61
CA VAL A 12 15.33 12.32 -23.82
C VAL A 12 16.64 12.53 -24.57
N CYS A 13 17.71 11.94 -24.04
CA CYS A 13 19.00 11.82 -24.72
C CYS A 13 19.47 10.36 -24.76
N GLU A 14 20.27 10.04 -25.75
CA GLU A 14 20.90 8.72 -25.94
C GLU A 14 22.40 8.91 -25.87
N ILE A 15 23.09 8.08 -25.09
CA ILE A 15 24.52 8.17 -24.85
C ILE A 15 25.19 6.79 -24.85
N ASP A 16 26.51 6.78 -25.04
CA ASP A 16 27.35 5.66 -24.64
C ASP A 16 27.45 5.62 -23.11
N GLY A 17 26.84 4.59 -22.50
CA GLY A 17 26.83 4.39 -21.04
C GLY A 17 28.19 3.95 -20.45
N HIS A 18 29.22 3.77 -21.28
CA HIS A 18 30.61 3.54 -20.86
C HIS A 18 31.49 4.78 -21.04
N ASN A 19 30.95 5.89 -21.59
CA ASN A 19 31.67 7.14 -21.76
C ASN A 19 31.39 8.13 -20.60
N PRO A 20 32.35 8.34 -19.65
CA PRO A 20 32.09 9.19 -18.50
C PRO A 20 31.80 10.64 -18.88
N VAL A 21 32.32 11.14 -19.99
CA VAL A 21 32.10 12.51 -20.47
C VAL A 21 30.64 12.68 -20.91
N GLU A 22 30.15 11.77 -21.74
CA GLU A 22 28.74 11.77 -22.19
C GLU A 22 27.78 11.62 -21.03
N ILE A 23 28.07 10.72 -20.07
CA ILE A 23 27.27 10.54 -18.84
C ILE A 23 27.17 11.85 -18.07
N ASN A 24 28.30 12.51 -17.81
CA ASN A 24 28.34 13.78 -17.07
C ASN A 24 27.55 14.87 -17.80
N GLN A 25 27.74 15.00 -19.11
CA GLN A 25 27.05 15.99 -19.92
C GLN A 25 25.54 15.77 -19.90
N ALA A 26 25.07 14.54 -20.11
CA ALA A 26 23.66 14.20 -20.09
C ALA A 26 23.00 14.50 -18.72
N ILE A 27 23.70 14.24 -17.61
CA ILE A 27 23.23 14.60 -16.26
C ILE A 27 23.12 16.12 -16.09
N LEU A 28 24.12 16.88 -16.55
CA LEU A 28 24.11 18.34 -16.46
C LEU A 28 22.99 18.95 -17.31
N GLU A 29 22.76 18.46 -18.51
CA GLU A 29 21.67 18.89 -19.38
C GLU A 29 20.29 18.56 -18.76
N SER A 30 20.13 17.36 -18.21
CA SER A 30 18.91 16.94 -17.52
C SER A 30 18.58 17.86 -16.33
N LYS A 31 19.59 18.29 -15.56
CA LYS A 31 19.40 19.23 -14.44
C LYS A 31 18.97 20.63 -14.86
N ARG A 32 19.28 21.05 -16.09
CA ARG A 32 18.91 22.36 -16.65
C ARG A 32 17.56 22.36 -17.33
N ASN A 33 16.99 21.18 -17.57
CA ASN A 33 15.72 21.02 -18.28
C ASN A 33 14.53 21.05 -17.31
N ASN A 34 13.46 21.72 -17.68
CA ASN A 34 12.22 21.81 -16.88
C ASN A 34 11.29 20.61 -17.07
N LYS A 35 11.62 19.68 -17.98
CA LYS A 35 10.86 18.45 -18.21
C LYS A 35 11.48 17.29 -17.43
N PRO A 36 10.72 16.26 -17.07
CA PRO A 36 11.32 15.01 -16.64
C PRO A 36 12.28 14.49 -17.72
N SER A 37 13.41 13.96 -17.30
CA SER A 37 14.45 13.52 -18.23
C SER A 37 14.66 12.02 -18.17
N MET A 38 14.82 11.40 -19.35
CA MET A 38 15.26 10.02 -19.51
C MET A 38 16.59 10.01 -20.27
N ILE A 39 17.61 9.39 -19.69
CA ILE A 39 18.92 9.17 -20.32
C ILE A 39 18.97 7.69 -20.73
N ALA A 40 18.93 7.42 -22.03
CA ALA A 40 19.06 6.08 -22.59
C ALA A 40 20.54 5.74 -22.79
N CYS A 41 21.09 4.92 -21.89
CA CYS A 41 22.50 4.53 -21.92
C CYS A 41 22.66 3.20 -22.70
N LYS A 42 23.42 3.23 -23.79
CA LYS A 42 23.84 2.00 -24.44
C LYS A 42 25.02 1.41 -23.69
N THR A 43 24.90 0.16 -23.24
CA THR A 43 25.94 -0.52 -22.46
C THR A 43 26.19 -1.92 -22.98
N HIS A 44 27.26 -2.55 -22.51
CA HIS A 44 27.58 -3.95 -22.72
C HIS A 44 27.32 -4.75 -21.45
N ILE A 45 26.47 -5.78 -21.54
CA ILE A 45 26.26 -6.68 -20.40
C ILE A 45 27.54 -7.46 -20.11
N ALA A 46 27.88 -7.66 -18.85
CA ALA A 46 29.09 -8.38 -18.40
C ALA A 46 30.39 -7.87 -19.06
N LEU A 47 30.50 -6.54 -19.22
CA LEU A 47 31.67 -5.88 -19.83
C LEU A 47 32.98 -6.46 -19.29
N GLY A 48 33.91 -6.76 -20.19
CA GLY A 48 35.24 -7.26 -19.84
C GLY A 48 35.31 -8.75 -19.46
N SER A 49 34.18 -9.44 -19.36
CA SER A 49 34.17 -10.90 -19.15
C SER A 49 34.04 -11.66 -20.48
N SER A 50 34.38 -12.95 -20.50
CA SER A 50 34.15 -13.84 -21.67
C SER A 50 32.65 -14.08 -21.93
N ALA A 51 31.76 -13.68 -21.02
CA ALA A 51 30.31 -13.71 -21.19
C ALA A 51 29.72 -12.38 -21.71
N GLN A 52 30.57 -11.41 -22.03
CA GLN A 52 30.14 -10.10 -22.53
C GLN A 52 29.23 -10.24 -23.75
N ASP A 53 28.14 -9.47 -23.78
CA ASP A 53 27.15 -9.40 -24.86
C ASP A 53 26.46 -10.74 -25.19
N THR A 54 26.51 -11.69 -24.27
CA THR A 54 25.79 -12.97 -24.39
C THR A 54 24.73 -13.13 -23.31
N SER A 55 23.78 -14.05 -23.52
CA SER A 55 22.76 -14.39 -22.52
C SER A 55 23.36 -14.93 -21.20
N LYS A 56 24.56 -15.49 -21.23
CA LYS A 56 25.28 -15.96 -20.03
C LYS A 56 25.68 -14.79 -19.10
N GLY A 57 25.87 -13.61 -19.65
CA GLY A 57 26.18 -12.39 -18.87
C GLY A 57 25.03 -11.88 -18.01
N HIS A 58 23.80 -12.39 -18.21
CA HIS A 58 22.65 -12.03 -17.38
C HIS A 58 22.71 -12.63 -15.96
N GLY A 59 23.34 -13.78 -15.81
CA GLY A 59 23.50 -14.48 -14.53
C GLY A 59 24.65 -13.94 -13.67
N ALA A 60 24.71 -14.38 -12.41
CA ALA A 60 25.84 -14.09 -11.55
C ALA A 60 27.12 -14.74 -12.08
N LEU A 61 28.21 -13.99 -12.13
CA LEU A 61 29.55 -14.50 -12.43
C LEU A 61 30.12 -15.14 -11.16
N THR A 62 29.82 -16.43 -10.96
CA THR A 62 30.25 -17.19 -9.78
C THR A 62 31.52 -18.02 -10.02
N ASP A 63 31.87 -18.23 -11.29
CA ASP A 63 33.07 -18.96 -11.68
C ASP A 63 34.33 -18.13 -11.36
N ARG A 64 35.22 -18.69 -10.51
CA ARG A 64 36.45 -18.03 -10.09
C ARG A 64 37.39 -17.77 -11.26
N VAL A 65 37.45 -18.65 -12.26
CA VAL A 65 38.29 -18.46 -13.46
C VAL A 65 37.83 -17.23 -14.25
N LEU A 66 36.50 -17.14 -14.49
CA LEU A 66 35.93 -15.97 -15.17
C LEU A 66 36.16 -14.66 -14.40
N ILE A 67 36.07 -14.70 -13.07
CA ILE A 67 36.33 -13.52 -12.24
C ILE A 67 37.79 -13.07 -12.38
N GLU A 68 38.77 -13.99 -12.30
CA GLU A 68 40.17 -13.65 -12.42
C GLU A 68 40.54 -13.18 -13.85
N GLU A 69 39.93 -13.74 -14.89
CA GLU A 69 40.07 -13.28 -16.26
C GLU A 69 39.52 -11.84 -16.42
N THR A 70 38.32 -11.59 -15.88
CA THR A 70 37.71 -10.26 -15.92
C THR A 70 38.57 -9.23 -15.17
N LYS A 71 39.13 -9.58 -13.99
CA LYS A 71 40.06 -8.74 -13.27
C LYS A 71 41.30 -8.38 -14.10
N LYS A 72 41.84 -9.31 -14.87
CA LYS A 72 42.99 -9.04 -15.78
C LYS A 72 42.61 -8.03 -16.85
N VAL A 73 41.40 -8.15 -17.45
CA VAL A 73 40.93 -7.19 -18.46
C VAL A 73 40.81 -5.78 -17.86
N TYR A 74 40.38 -5.64 -16.62
CA TYR A 74 40.33 -4.36 -15.91
C TYR A 74 41.67 -3.89 -15.33
N GLY A 75 42.73 -4.67 -15.48
CA GLY A 75 44.03 -4.35 -14.83
C GLY A 75 43.95 -4.43 -13.29
N TRP A 76 42.99 -5.15 -12.72
CA TRP A 76 42.73 -5.26 -11.29
C TRP A 76 43.54 -6.42 -10.68
N SER A 77 44.66 -6.08 -10.02
CA SER A 77 45.58 -7.07 -9.41
C SER A 77 45.35 -7.27 -7.90
N GLN A 78 44.38 -6.58 -7.32
CA GLN A 78 44.16 -6.56 -5.86
C GLN A 78 43.47 -7.82 -5.35
N LYS A 79 43.61 -8.11 -4.05
CA LYS A 79 42.87 -9.17 -3.35
C LYS A 79 41.37 -8.91 -3.39
N ASN A 80 40.59 -9.97 -3.18
CA ASN A 80 39.12 -9.84 -3.08
C ASN A 80 38.75 -8.86 -1.97
N PHE A 81 37.72 -8.04 -2.23
CA PHE A 81 37.21 -7.00 -1.31
C PHE A 81 38.21 -5.89 -0.95
N HIS A 82 39.34 -5.80 -1.64
CA HIS A 82 40.27 -4.68 -1.47
C HIS A 82 39.70 -3.42 -2.13
N VAL A 83 39.69 -2.32 -1.39
CA VAL A 83 39.41 -0.99 -1.92
C VAL A 83 40.68 -0.14 -1.79
N PRO A 84 41.26 0.37 -2.90
CA PRO A 84 42.42 1.23 -2.84
C PRO A 84 42.20 2.46 -1.94
N THR A 85 43.22 2.85 -1.20
CA THR A 85 43.10 3.92 -0.21
C THR A 85 42.69 5.27 -0.85
N GLU A 86 43.21 5.56 -2.04
CA GLU A 86 42.85 6.75 -2.81
C GLU A 86 41.38 6.75 -3.21
N VAL A 87 40.85 5.64 -3.70
CA VAL A 87 39.40 5.47 -4.04
C VAL A 87 38.56 5.65 -2.81
N LYS A 88 38.91 5.00 -1.71
CA LYS A 88 38.21 5.14 -0.44
C LYS A 88 38.15 6.58 0.04
N LYS A 89 39.26 7.29 -0.03
CA LYS A 89 39.37 8.70 0.36
C LYS A 89 38.48 9.60 -0.50
N GLU A 90 38.44 9.38 -1.82
CA GLU A 90 37.55 10.14 -2.71
C GLU A 90 36.07 9.90 -2.38
N TRP A 91 35.65 8.65 -2.12
CA TRP A 91 34.30 8.35 -1.69
C TRP A 91 33.94 8.99 -0.35
N GLU A 92 34.87 9.01 0.62
CA GLU A 92 34.69 9.70 1.90
C GLU A 92 34.49 11.22 1.70
N GLU A 93 35.28 11.84 0.83
CA GLU A 93 35.11 13.27 0.50
C GLU A 93 33.79 13.56 -0.20
N ILE A 94 33.35 12.69 -1.12
CA ILE A 94 32.02 12.79 -1.73
C ILE A 94 30.93 12.69 -0.67
N GLY A 95 31.04 11.74 0.27
CA GLY A 95 30.10 11.57 1.37
C GLY A 95 30.02 12.82 2.28
N LYS A 96 31.11 13.52 2.49
CA LYS A 96 31.16 14.76 3.29
C LYS A 96 30.48 15.95 2.63
N LYS A 97 30.31 15.96 1.29
CA LYS A 97 29.68 17.10 0.59
C LYS A 97 28.27 17.41 1.10
N GLY A 98 27.50 16.38 1.46
CA GLY A 98 26.14 16.55 2.01
C GLY A 98 26.10 16.99 3.48
N GLN A 99 27.21 16.99 4.20
CA GLN A 99 27.24 17.30 5.63
C GLN A 99 26.79 18.73 5.93
N LYS A 100 27.22 19.70 5.13
CA LYS A 100 26.84 21.11 5.30
C LYS A 100 25.33 21.30 5.15
N GLU A 101 24.75 20.68 4.13
CA GLU A 101 23.32 20.74 3.86
C GLU A 101 22.51 20.05 4.98
N ARG A 102 22.97 18.89 5.44
CA ARG A 102 22.35 18.18 6.57
C ARG A 102 22.36 19.04 7.84
N LEU A 103 23.50 19.62 8.20
CA LEU A 103 23.62 20.49 9.38
C LEU A 103 22.76 21.76 9.27
N SER A 104 22.61 22.32 8.06
CA SER A 104 21.68 23.42 7.82
C SER A 104 20.24 23.00 8.05
N TRP A 105 19.86 21.88 7.48
CA TRP A 105 18.50 21.32 7.66
C TRP A 105 18.20 21.00 9.13
N GLU A 106 19.15 20.41 9.86
CA GLU A 106 18.99 20.10 11.29
C GLU A 106 18.78 21.38 12.14
N ARG A 107 19.52 22.47 11.83
CA ARG A 107 19.29 23.76 12.46
C ARG A 107 17.90 24.33 12.18
N ASP A 108 17.49 24.32 10.91
CA ASP A 108 16.18 24.82 10.50
C ASP A 108 15.06 24.00 11.14
N PHE A 109 15.23 22.67 11.21
CA PHE A 109 14.30 21.77 11.89
C PHE A 109 14.20 22.09 13.40
N ALA A 110 15.33 22.34 14.06
CA ALA A 110 15.38 22.69 15.48
C ALA A 110 14.69 24.04 15.80
N LEU A 111 14.57 24.95 14.82
CA LEU A 111 13.84 26.23 14.96
C LEU A 111 12.31 26.05 14.86
N LEU A 112 11.83 24.91 14.39
CA LEU A 112 10.38 24.64 14.38
C LEU A 112 9.83 24.50 15.80
N SER A 113 8.54 24.83 15.98
CA SER A 113 7.88 24.56 17.28
C SER A 113 7.92 23.06 17.60
N LEU A 114 7.98 22.71 18.88
CA LEU A 114 7.99 21.33 19.37
C LEU A 114 6.82 20.50 18.80
N LYS A 115 5.66 21.13 18.61
CA LYS A 115 4.50 20.49 17.98
C LYS A 115 4.80 20.08 16.55
N LYS A 116 5.43 20.95 15.74
CA LYS A 116 5.79 20.64 14.34
C LYS A 116 6.87 19.57 14.26
N GLN A 117 7.88 19.64 15.13
CA GLN A 117 8.94 18.62 15.20
C GLN A 117 8.38 17.24 15.57
N SER A 118 7.50 17.19 16.58
CA SER A 118 6.83 15.95 17.01
C SER A 118 5.96 15.37 15.92
N GLU A 119 5.18 16.21 15.23
CA GLU A 119 4.29 15.76 14.17
C GLU A 119 5.08 15.25 12.95
N PHE A 120 6.15 15.95 12.55
CA PHE A 120 7.06 15.48 11.51
C PHE A 120 7.66 14.11 11.86
N SER A 121 8.20 13.98 13.08
CA SER A 121 8.79 12.72 13.54
C SER A 121 7.77 11.58 13.58
N ARG A 122 6.54 11.87 14.04
CA ARG A 122 5.43 10.91 14.04
C ARG A 122 5.11 10.40 12.64
N MET A 123 4.99 11.31 11.66
CA MET A 123 4.67 10.94 10.27
C MET A 123 5.76 10.03 9.67
N TYR A 124 7.04 10.38 9.88
CA TYR A 124 8.16 9.56 9.38
C TYR A 124 8.33 8.24 10.13
N SER A 125 8.01 8.18 11.43
CA SER A 125 7.97 6.93 12.21
C SER A 125 6.76 6.06 11.89
N MET A 126 5.87 6.54 11.03
CA MET A 126 4.62 5.88 10.66
C MET A 126 3.71 5.58 11.87
N GLU A 127 3.70 6.44 12.85
CA GLU A 127 2.83 6.32 14.02
C GLU A 127 1.50 7.04 13.79
N VAL A 128 0.42 6.46 14.30
CA VAL A 128 -0.90 7.10 14.27
C VAL A 128 -1.03 8.14 15.40
N PRO A 129 -1.77 9.25 15.18
CA PRO A 129 -2.02 10.21 16.24
C PRO A 129 -2.79 9.57 17.41
N LYS A 130 -2.40 9.91 18.66
CA LYS A 130 -3.10 9.41 19.87
C LYS A 130 -4.60 9.75 19.89
N THR A 131 -5.02 10.76 19.15
CA THR A 131 -6.42 11.17 19.02
C THR A 131 -7.25 10.27 18.11
N LEU A 132 -6.60 9.52 17.21
CA LEU A 132 -7.28 8.68 16.21
C LEU A 132 -8.17 7.62 16.88
N GLY A 133 -7.64 6.83 17.80
CA GLY A 133 -8.42 5.78 18.47
C GLY A 133 -9.64 6.31 19.21
N ARG A 134 -9.56 7.51 19.81
CA ARG A 134 -10.73 8.17 20.43
C ARG A 134 -11.78 8.59 19.41
N ALA A 135 -11.36 9.06 18.24
CA ALA A 135 -12.27 9.44 17.17
C ALA A 135 -12.97 8.22 16.56
N ILE A 136 -12.22 7.15 16.29
CA ILE A 136 -12.77 5.87 15.82
C ILE A 136 -13.76 5.30 16.83
N ASN A 137 -13.45 5.36 18.13
CA ASN A 137 -14.37 4.87 19.16
C ASN A 137 -15.67 5.69 19.23
N ARG A 138 -15.62 7.02 19.04
CA ARG A 138 -16.83 7.85 18.92
C ARG A 138 -17.66 7.44 17.70
N PHE A 139 -17.01 7.23 16.57
CA PHE A 139 -17.67 6.75 15.35
C PHE A 139 -18.33 5.37 15.58
N LYS A 140 -17.63 4.39 16.14
CA LYS A 140 -18.18 3.08 16.47
C LYS A 140 -19.40 3.17 17.40
N LYS A 141 -19.37 4.07 18.39
CA LYS A 141 -20.49 4.29 19.31
C LYS A 141 -21.72 4.85 18.57
N SER A 142 -21.52 5.85 17.69
CA SER A 142 -22.60 6.42 16.86
C SER A 142 -23.22 5.33 15.96
N ILE A 143 -22.40 4.56 15.23
CA ILE A 143 -22.86 3.48 14.38
C ILE A 143 -23.66 2.41 15.15
N SER A 144 -23.21 2.02 16.34
CA SER A 144 -23.92 1.03 17.17
C SER A 144 -25.29 1.53 17.63
N LEU A 145 -25.49 2.85 17.76
CA LEU A 145 -26.77 3.47 18.11
C LEU A 145 -27.68 3.66 16.90
N GLU A 146 -27.13 4.16 15.80
CA GLU A 146 -27.89 4.49 14.57
C GLU A 146 -28.22 3.25 13.75
N GLN A 147 -27.40 2.20 13.83
CA GLN A 147 -27.51 0.92 13.12
C GLN A 147 -27.83 1.07 11.61
N PRO A 148 -27.04 1.83 10.86
CA PRO A 148 -27.33 2.06 9.44
C PRO A 148 -27.25 0.76 8.63
N LYS A 149 -28.09 0.66 7.60
CA LYS A 149 -27.99 -0.39 6.58
C LYS A 149 -27.32 0.21 5.34
N VAL A 150 -26.00 0.05 5.24
CA VAL A 150 -25.20 0.63 4.15
C VAL A 150 -24.18 -0.37 3.62
N ALA A 151 -23.73 -0.16 2.38
CA ALA A 151 -22.62 -0.92 1.81
C ALA A 151 -21.32 -0.63 2.57
N THR A 152 -20.44 -1.63 2.74
CA THR A 152 -19.20 -1.41 3.48
C THR A 152 -18.24 -0.46 2.74
N ARG A 153 -18.35 -0.28 1.41
CA ARG A 153 -17.66 0.81 0.69
C ARG A 153 -18.11 2.20 1.18
N LYS A 154 -19.41 2.38 1.49
CA LYS A 154 -19.92 3.62 2.08
C LYS A 154 -19.49 3.78 3.53
N SER A 155 -19.46 2.68 4.28
CA SER A 155 -18.88 2.66 5.63
C SER A 155 -17.41 3.10 5.63
N SER A 156 -16.65 2.70 4.61
CA SER A 156 -15.26 3.15 4.42
C SER A 156 -15.17 4.66 4.17
N GLU A 157 -16.02 5.23 3.34
CA GLU A 157 -16.09 6.69 3.17
C GLU A 157 -16.44 7.40 4.48
N MET A 158 -17.42 6.87 5.23
CA MET A 158 -17.84 7.45 6.51
C MET A 158 -16.69 7.49 7.51
N ILE A 159 -15.91 6.42 7.63
CA ILE A 159 -14.75 6.42 8.54
C ILE A 159 -13.57 7.24 7.98
N LEU A 160 -13.36 7.31 6.67
CA LEU A 160 -12.36 8.19 6.05
C LEU A 160 -12.65 9.67 6.34
N ASN A 161 -13.91 10.09 6.42
CA ASN A 161 -14.30 11.42 6.86
C ASN A 161 -13.92 11.72 8.32
N VAL A 162 -13.64 10.70 9.13
CA VAL A 162 -13.13 10.84 10.51
C VAL A 162 -11.60 10.78 10.54
N ILE A 163 -10.99 9.91 9.75
CA ILE A 163 -9.54 9.65 9.72
C ILE A 163 -8.78 10.81 9.08
N ASN A 164 -9.17 11.21 7.87
CA ASN A 164 -8.38 12.12 7.03
C ASN A 164 -8.20 13.54 7.60
N PRO A 165 -9.17 14.12 8.33
CA PRO A 165 -8.96 15.39 9.03
C PRO A 165 -7.94 15.29 10.19
N ILE A 166 -7.76 14.09 10.76
CA ILE A 166 -6.84 13.83 11.89
C ILE A 166 -5.44 13.45 11.38
N MET A 167 -5.38 12.68 10.29
CA MET A 167 -4.16 12.19 9.65
C MET A 167 -3.91 12.94 8.35
N THR A 168 -3.29 14.12 8.45
CA THR A 168 -3.05 15.00 7.28
C THR A 168 -2.03 14.42 6.29
N GLU A 169 -1.29 13.39 6.67
CA GLU A 169 -0.37 12.62 5.85
C GLU A 169 -1.05 11.56 4.96
N THR A 170 -2.35 11.34 5.10
CA THR A 170 -3.07 10.43 4.20
C THR A 170 -3.19 11.01 2.80
N VAL A 171 -2.94 10.17 1.80
CA VAL A 171 -3.15 10.48 0.38
C VAL A 171 -4.06 9.44 -0.22
N GLY A 172 -5.26 9.86 -0.60
CA GLY A 172 -6.29 8.99 -1.18
C GLY A 172 -6.27 8.99 -2.70
N GLY A 173 -6.89 7.99 -3.30
CA GLY A 173 -7.07 7.95 -4.75
C GLY A 173 -7.96 6.82 -5.23
N SER A 174 -8.21 6.82 -6.53
CA SER A 174 -8.92 5.72 -7.20
C SER A 174 -8.49 5.60 -8.67
N ALA A 175 -8.50 4.38 -9.19
CA ALA A 175 -8.26 4.08 -10.60
C ALA A 175 -9.55 4.30 -11.40
N ASP A 176 -9.91 5.59 -11.59
CA ASP A 176 -11.08 6.07 -12.34
C ASP A 176 -12.46 5.65 -11.80
N LEU A 177 -12.52 5.23 -10.54
CA LEU A 177 -13.72 4.70 -9.90
C LEU A 177 -14.08 5.44 -8.59
N SER A 178 -13.71 6.72 -8.47
CA SER A 178 -13.85 7.48 -7.21
C SER A 178 -15.26 7.43 -6.61
N GLY A 179 -16.29 7.66 -7.41
CA GLY A 179 -17.68 7.61 -6.98
C GLY A 179 -18.18 6.21 -6.62
N SER A 180 -17.61 5.17 -7.25
CA SER A 180 -17.97 3.78 -6.99
C SER A 180 -17.20 3.19 -5.80
N ASN A 181 -15.92 3.56 -5.63
CA ASN A 181 -15.08 3.07 -4.52
C ASN A 181 -15.32 3.83 -3.21
N ASN A 182 -15.89 5.03 -3.25
CA ASN A 182 -16.08 5.90 -2.07
C ASN A 182 -14.76 6.15 -1.29
N THR A 183 -13.68 6.46 -2.00
CA THR A 183 -12.34 6.66 -1.43
C THR A 183 -12.00 8.12 -1.14
N LYS A 184 -12.86 9.06 -1.54
CA LYS A 184 -12.65 10.50 -1.32
C LYS A 184 -13.44 11.00 -0.13
N SER A 185 -12.76 11.45 0.92
CA SER A 185 -13.41 12.14 2.04
C SER A 185 -13.72 13.60 1.71
N SER A 186 -14.66 14.18 2.43
CA SER A 186 -15.18 15.54 2.17
C SER A 186 -14.14 16.65 2.36
N ASP A 187 -13.11 16.42 3.19
CA ASP A 187 -12.02 17.36 3.46
C ASP A 187 -10.89 17.33 2.41
N MET A 188 -10.90 16.33 1.51
CA MET A 188 -9.85 16.17 0.50
C MET A 188 -10.18 16.91 -0.79
N THR A 189 -9.24 17.74 -1.24
CA THR A 189 -9.22 18.32 -2.58
C THR A 189 -8.32 17.49 -3.50
N VAL A 190 -8.57 17.62 -4.81
CA VAL A 190 -7.77 16.91 -5.82
C VAL A 190 -6.36 17.50 -5.88
N PHE A 191 -5.37 16.61 -5.97
CA PHE A 191 -3.99 16.97 -6.27
C PHE A 191 -3.81 17.03 -7.79
N ASP A 192 -3.50 18.20 -8.30
CA ASP A 192 -3.28 18.45 -9.73
C ASP A 192 -2.26 19.57 -9.96
N VAL A 193 -2.12 20.02 -11.21
CA VAL A 193 -1.20 21.09 -11.59
C VAL A 193 -1.51 22.42 -10.91
N ASP A 194 -2.76 22.71 -10.66
CA ASP A 194 -3.24 23.96 -10.07
C ASP A 194 -3.35 23.89 -8.54
N ASN A 195 -3.45 22.67 -7.99
CA ASN A 195 -3.59 22.44 -6.55
C ASN A 195 -2.61 21.39 -6.01
N ARG A 196 -1.37 21.79 -5.77
CA ARG A 196 -0.32 20.95 -5.20
C ARG A 196 -0.51 20.61 -3.70
N LYS A 197 -1.53 21.19 -3.06
CA LYS A 197 -1.90 20.89 -1.66
C LYS A 197 -3.02 19.85 -1.56
N GLY A 198 -3.60 19.45 -2.68
CA GLY A 198 -4.58 18.38 -2.73
C GLY A 198 -4.00 17.06 -2.22
N ARG A 199 -4.86 16.23 -1.63
CA ARG A 199 -4.49 14.92 -1.07
C ARG A 199 -5.29 13.77 -1.70
N TYR A 200 -5.98 14.02 -2.79
CA TYR A 200 -6.73 13.02 -3.54
C TYR A 200 -6.26 12.96 -4.99
N ILE A 201 -5.93 11.77 -5.48
CA ILE A 201 -5.36 11.58 -6.82
C ILE A 201 -6.32 10.77 -7.68
N HIS A 202 -6.70 11.33 -8.83
CA HIS A 202 -7.37 10.60 -9.90
C HIS A 202 -6.32 9.89 -10.76
N TRP A 203 -6.16 8.58 -10.53
CA TRP A 203 -5.13 7.78 -11.21
C TRP A 203 -5.47 7.46 -12.67
N GLY A 204 -6.74 7.62 -13.09
CA GLY A 204 -7.24 7.08 -14.34
C GLY A 204 -7.31 5.55 -14.32
N VAL A 205 -7.56 4.93 -15.46
CA VAL A 205 -7.60 3.45 -15.60
C VAL A 205 -6.17 2.90 -15.57
N ARG A 206 -5.55 2.86 -14.37
CA ARG A 206 -4.14 2.50 -14.16
C ARG A 206 -3.92 1.83 -12.80
N GLU A 207 -4.52 0.69 -12.58
CA GLU A 207 -4.47 -0.02 -11.29
C GLU A 207 -3.04 -0.37 -10.89
N HIS A 208 -2.23 -0.87 -11.83
CA HIS A 208 -0.82 -1.17 -11.60
C HIS A 208 -0.02 0.10 -11.28
N GLY A 209 -0.20 1.15 -12.09
CA GLY A 209 0.46 2.45 -11.89
C GLY A 209 0.09 3.11 -10.56
N MET A 210 -1.20 3.07 -10.18
CA MET A 210 -1.69 3.51 -8.89
C MET A 210 -0.98 2.77 -7.74
N ALA A 211 -1.01 1.44 -7.78
CA ALA A 211 -0.40 0.61 -6.74
C ALA A 211 1.12 0.83 -6.64
N ALA A 212 1.82 0.93 -7.77
CA ALA A 212 3.26 1.20 -7.82
C ALA A 212 3.61 2.58 -7.27
N ALA A 213 2.85 3.61 -7.64
CA ALA A 213 3.06 4.97 -7.13
C ALA A 213 2.77 5.06 -5.61
N MET A 214 1.72 4.39 -5.14
CA MET A 214 1.43 4.29 -3.70
C MET A 214 2.58 3.61 -2.94
N ASN A 215 3.16 2.55 -3.50
CA ASN A 215 4.34 1.92 -2.92
C ASN A 215 5.52 2.91 -2.83
N GLY A 216 5.77 3.69 -3.89
CA GLY A 216 6.80 4.73 -3.88
C GLY A 216 6.57 5.81 -2.84
N MET A 217 5.32 6.27 -2.67
CA MET A 217 4.95 7.24 -1.63
C MET A 217 5.18 6.69 -0.21
N ALA A 218 4.80 5.43 0.03
CA ALA A 218 5.03 4.79 1.33
C ALA A 218 6.52 4.60 1.63
N LEU A 219 7.33 4.21 0.62
CA LEU A 219 8.78 4.08 0.75
C LEU A 219 9.49 5.42 1.01
N HIS A 220 8.98 6.51 0.41
CA HIS A 220 9.52 7.85 0.69
C HIS A 220 9.38 8.23 2.16
N GLY A 221 8.36 7.73 2.83
CA GLY A 221 8.04 8.05 4.22
C GLY A 221 7.27 9.37 4.37
N GLY A 222 6.67 9.56 5.54
CA GLY A 222 5.87 10.75 5.85
C GLY A 222 4.49 10.80 5.21
N LEU A 223 4.13 9.82 4.39
CA LEU A 223 2.83 9.69 3.72
C LEU A 223 2.17 8.34 4.02
N ARG A 224 0.84 8.34 4.05
CA ARG A 224 -0.01 7.15 4.20
C ARG A 224 -0.92 7.02 2.97
N PRO A 225 -0.45 6.39 1.89
CA PRO A 225 -1.25 6.25 0.68
C PRO A 225 -2.32 5.16 0.83
N TYR A 226 -3.49 5.44 0.30
CA TYR A 226 -4.53 4.44 0.03
C TYR A 226 -5.16 4.68 -1.33
N GLY A 227 -5.54 3.60 -2.01
CA GLY A 227 -6.14 3.71 -3.33
C GLY A 227 -7.13 2.61 -3.61
N GLY A 228 -8.15 2.95 -4.39
CA GLY A 228 -9.28 2.08 -4.65
C GLY A 228 -9.44 1.69 -6.10
N THR A 229 -9.94 0.47 -6.28
CA THR A 229 -10.49 -0.06 -7.53
C THR A 229 -11.52 -1.15 -7.18
N PHE A 230 -12.14 -1.79 -8.19
CA PHE A 230 -12.96 -2.97 -7.95
C PHE A 230 -12.07 -4.18 -7.61
N MET A 231 -12.61 -5.11 -6.83
CA MET A 231 -11.86 -6.29 -6.40
C MET A 231 -11.35 -7.14 -7.58
N CYS A 232 -12.15 -7.28 -8.66
CA CYS A 232 -11.73 -7.99 -9.86
C CYS A 232 -10.51 -7.35 -10.55
N PHE A 233 -10.30 -6.04 -10.41
CA PHE A 233 -9.17 -5.34 -11.03
C PHE A 233 -7.87 -5.45 -10.22
N THR A 234 -7.88 -6.21 -9.11
CA THR A 234 -6.63 -6.66 -8.48
C THR A 234 -5.79 -7.48 -9.45
N ASP A 235 -6.39 -8.11 -10.48
CA ASP A 235 -5.67 -8.81 -11.54
C ASP A 235 -4.65 -7.89 -12.24
N TYR A 236 -4.97 -6.61 -12.41
CA TYR A 236 -4.05 -5.62 -12.98
C TYR A 236 -3.08 -5.04 -11.95
N ALA A 237 -3.50 -4.85 -10.70
CA ALA A 237 -2.68 -4.25 -9.63
C ALA A 237 -1.74 -5.26 -8.94
N ARG A 238 -2.02 -6.54 -9.02
CA ARG A 238 -1.43 -7.62 -8.22
C ARG A 238 0.10 -7.62 -8.16
N PRO A 239 0.86 -7.45 -9.27
CA PRO A 239 2.32 -7.45 -9.18
C PRO A 239 2.84 -6.36 -8.22
N SER A 240 2.27 -5.15 -8.25
CA SER A 240 2.63 -4.07 -7.33
C SER A 240 2.15 -4.32 -5.90
N MET A 241 0.98 -4.95 -5.70
CA MET A 241 0.49 -5.36 -4.38
C MET A 241 1.43 -6.41 -3.75
N ARG A 242 1.87 -7.39 -4.55
CA ARG A 242 2.87 -8.38 -4.13
C ARG A 242 4.21 -7.73 -3.75
N LEU A 243 4.65 -6.72 -4.51
CA LEU A 243 5.86 -5.95 -4.17
C LEU A 243 5.69 -5.17 -2.86
N ALA A 244 4.53 -4.60 -2.57
CA ALA A 244 4.27 -3.97 -1.27
C ALA A 244 4.49 -4.97 -0.11
N ALA A 245 3.99 -6.19 -0.25
CA ALA A 245 4.17 -7.25 0.74
C ALA A 245 5.65 -7.68 0.87
N LEU A 246 6.34 -7.86 -0.23
CA LEU A 246 7.75 -8.25 -0.27
C LEU A 246 8.67 -7.16 0.32
N MET A 247 8.38 -5.90 0.03
CA MET A 247 9.13 -4.75 0.55
C MET A 247 8.71 -4.36 1.98
N GLN A 248 7.70 -5.03 2.56
CA GLN A 248 7.19 -4.76 3.90
C GLN A 248 6.74 -3.31 4.09
N ILE A 249 5.91 -2.81 3.18
CA ILE A 249 5.40 -1.43 3.22
C ILE A 249 3.88 -1.40 3.47
N PRO A 250 3.39 -0.45 4.29
CA PRO A 250 2.00 -0.44 4.76
C PRO A 250 1.07 0.30 3.80
N THR A 251 1.05 -0.08 2.53
CA THR A 251 0.13 0.45 1.53
C THR A 251 -1.28 -0.12 1.75
N ILE A 252 -2.32 0.70 1.64
CA ILE A 252 -3.71 0.28 1.85
C ILE A 252 -4.44 0.23 0.51
N PHE A 253 -4.90 -0.96 0.13
CA PHE A 253 -5.63 -1.25 -1.10
C PHE A 253 -7.12 -1.39 -0.77
N VAL A 254 -7.94 -0.44 -1.25
CA VAL A 254 -9.39 -0.41 -1.03
C VAL A 254 -10.07 -1.09 -2.20
N MET A 255 -10.45 -2.37 -2.04
CA MET A 255 -10.99 -3.20 -3.10
C MET A 255 -12.50 -3.38 -2.92
N THR A 256 -13.29 -2.61 -3.68
CA THR A 256 -14.76 -2.65 -3.58
C THR A 256 -15.37 -3.66 -4.55
N HIS A 257 -16.69 -3.91 -4.43
CA HIS A 257 -17.39 -4.90 -5.24
C HIS A 257 -16.77 -6.30 -5.03
N ASP A 258 -16.72 -6.71 -3.76
CA ASP A 258 -15.91 -7.83 -3.24
C ASP A 258 -16.45 -9.23 -3.57
N SER A 259 -17.63 -9.34 -4.16
CA SER A 259 -18.29 -10.63 -4.42
C SER A 259 -19.19 -10.61 -5.64
N ILE A 260 -19.71 -11.76 -6.02
CA ILE A 260 -20.72 -11.90 -7.08
C ILE A 260 -22.02 -11.15 -6.76
N GLY A 261 -22.23 -10.75 -5.50
CA GLY A 261 -23.39 -9.94 -5.04
C GLY A 261 -23.34 -8.45 -5.43
N LEU A 262 -22.42 -8.05 -6.32
CA LEU A 262 -22.27 -6.65 -6.75
C LEU A 262 -23.40 -6.10 -7.62
N GLY A 263 -24.20 -6.96 -8.28
CA GLY A 263 -25.38 -6.56 -9.05
C GLY A 263 -25.17 -6.54 -10.56
N GLU A 264 -25.65 -5.46 -11.21
CA GLU A 264 -25.79 -5.36 -12.67
C GLU A 264 -24.47 -5.23 -13.48
N ASP A 265 -23.35 -5.03 -12.86
CA ASP A 265 -22.07 -4.88 -13.58
C ASP A 265 -21.64 -6.15 -14.36
N GLY A 266 -22.19 -7.30 -13.99
CA GLY A 266 -22.06 -8.56 -14.74
C GLY A 266 -20.74 -9.32 -14.47
N PRO A 267 -20.54 -10.45 -15.20
CA PRO A 267 -19.49 -11.43 -14.90
C PRO A 267 -18.06 -10.89 -15.07
N THR A 268 -17.84 -9.88 -15.92
CA THR A 268 -16.52 -9.25 -16.07
C THR A 268 -16.04 -8.46 -14.85
N HIS A 269 -16.96 -8.18 -13.91
CA HIS A 269 -16.71 -7.41 -12.69
C HIS A 269 -16.91 -8.23 -11.41
N GLN A 270 -17.39 -9.47 -11.53
CA GLN A 270 -17.69 -10.38 -10.42
C GLN A 270 -16.41 -11.11 -9.97
N PRO A 271 -15.85 -10.79 -8.79
CA PRO A 271 -14.70 -11.51 -8.27
C PRO A 271 -15.11 -12.87 -7.73
N VAL A 272 -14.33 -13.89 -8.01
CA VAL A 272 -14.51 -15.27 -7.51
C VAL A 272 -13.29 -15.68 -6.69
N GLU A 273 -12.10 -15.75 -7.35
CA GLU A 273 -10.84 -16.19 -6.74
C GLU A 273 -10.03 -15.08 -6.05
N HIS A 274 -10.39 -13.82 -6.24
CA HIS A 274 -9.58 -12.65 -5.88
C HIS A 274 -9.29 -12.53 -4.37
N LEU A 275 -10.23 -12.91 -3.50
CA LEU A 275 -10.00 -12.99 -2.06
C LEU A 275 -8.98 -14.08 -1.73
N ALA A 276 -9.13 -15.28 -2.32
CA ALA A 276 -8.20 -16.39 -2.10
C ALA A 276 -6.78 -16.03 -2.55
N ILE A 277 -6.65 -15.41 -3.73
CA ILE A 277 -5.35 -14.93 -4.26
C ILE A 277 -4.74 -13.86 -3.34
N SER A 278 -5.54 -12.93 -2.83
CA SER A 278 -5.07 -11.90 -1.91
C SER A 278 -4.54 -12.53 -0.61
N ARG A 279 -5.26 -13.51 -0.04
CA ARG A 279 -4.86 -14.26 1.16
C ARG A 279 -3.65 -15.16 0.93
N ALA A 280 -3.50 -15.72 -0.26
CA ALA A 280 -2.33 -16.52 -0.63
C ALA A 280 -1.04 -15.68 -0.81
N THR A 281 -1.14 -14.34 -0.80
CA THR A 281 0.02 -13.46 -0.87
C THR A 281 0.64 -13.29 0.52
N PRO A 282 1.85 -13.80 0.78
CA PRO A 282 2.49 -13.70 2.10
C PRO A 282 2.62 -12.24 2.55
N ASN A 283 2.60 -12.01 3.86
CA ASN A 283 2.70 -10.68 4.47
C ASN A 283 1.66 -9.67 3.95
N THR A 284 0.40 -10.10 3.79
CA THR A 284 -0.71 -9.25 3.39
C THR A 284 -1.86 -9.45 4.37
N LEU A 285 -2.43 -8.38 4.92
CA LEU A 285 -3.67 -8.45 5.69
C LEU A 285 -4.87 -8.29 4.75
N VAL A 286 -5.84 -9.19 4.81
CA VAL A 286 -7.03 -9.14 3.98
C VAL A 286 -8.25 -9.00 4.88
N PHE A 287 -8.77 -7.78 4.97
CA PHE A 287 -9.98 -7.45 5.71
C PHE A 287 -11.21 -7.57 4.83
N ARG A 288 -12.22 -8.27 5.32
CA ARG A 288 -13.55 -8.33 4.70
C ARG A 288 -14.60 -8.06 5.77
N PRO A 289 -14.85 -6.77 6.08
CA PRO A 289 -15.72 -6.36 7.17
C PRO A 289 -17.21 -6.59 6.88
N ALA A 290 -17.96 -6.96 7.92
CA ALA A 290 -19.39 -7.27 7.85
C ALA A 290 -20.31 -6.04 7.98
N ASP A 291 -19.83 -4.96 8.59
CA ASP A 291 -20.58 -3.73 8.81
C ASP A 291 -19.69 -2.50 8.98
N SER A 292 -20.29 -1.36 9.32
CA SER A 292 -19.57 -0.10 9.52
C SER A 292 -18.63 -0.12 10.73
N VAL A 293 -18.91 -0.91 11.75
CA VAL A 293 -18.05 -1.03 12.94
C VAL A 293 -16.79 -1.80 12.59
N GLU A 294 -16.94 -2.97 11.97
CA GLU A 294 -15.79 -3.76 11.50
C GLU A 294 -14.98 -3.01 10.45
N THR A 295 -15.63 -2.23 9.57
CA THR A 295 -14.93 -1.40 8.57
C THR A 295 -14.03 -0.37 9.27
N ALA A 296 -14.53 0.29 10.32
CA ALA A 296 -13.73 1.25 11.09
C ALA A 296 -12.57 0.57 11.84
N GLU A 297 -12.81 -0.61 12.38
CA GLU A 297 -11.78 -1.44 13.05
C GLU A 297 -10.70 -1.93 12.08
N ALA A 298 -11.08 -2.33 10.86
CA ALA A 298 -10.15 -2.72 9.81
C ALA A 298 -9.25 -1.54 9.38
N TRP A 299 -9.81 -0.35 9.18
CA TRP A 299 -9.04 0.85 8.90
C TRP A 299 -8.06 1.19 10.02
N GLU A 300 -8.47 1.08 11.28
CA GLU A 300 -7.58 1.32 12.42
C GLU A 300 -6.37 0.38 12.40
N VAL A 301 -6.58 -0.92 12.20
CA VAL A 301 -5.48 -1.89 12.12
C VAL A 301 -4.59 -1.64 10.90
N ALA A 302 -5.17 -1.36 9.73
CA ALA A 302 -4.42 -1.06 8.51
C ALA A 302 -3.52 0.17 8.68
N LEU A 303 -4.01 1.22 9.36
CA LEU A 303 -3.22 2.42 9.65
C LEU A 303 -2.14 2.21 10.72
N GLN A 304 -2.35 1.29 11.66
CA GLN A 304 -1.35 0.92 12.67
C GLN A 304 -0.27 -0.02 12.13
N SER A 305 -0.54 -0.73 11.04
CA SER A 305 0.43 -1.60 10.40
C SER A 305 1.58 -0.79 9.81
N LYS A 306 2.83 -1.18 10.12
CA LYS A 306 4.04 -0.50 9.66
C LYS A 306 4.77 -1.25 8.54
N ASN A 307 4.69 -2.57 8.54
CA ASN A 307 5.49 -3.44 7.67
C ASN A 307 4.64 -4.43 6.86
N THR A 308 3.32 -4.20 6.80
CA THR A 308 2.38 -5.13 6.15
C THR A 308 1.33 -4.33 5.38
N PRO A 309 1.18 -4.54 4.07
CA PRO A 309 0.10 -3.93 3.32
C PRO A 309 -1.24 -4.55 3.70
N SER A 310 -2.30 -3.79 3.48
CA SER A 310 -3.67 -4.22 3.77
C SER A 310 -4.55 -4.15 2.53
N VAL A 311 -5.31 -5.20 2.28
CA VAL A 311 -6.43 -5.23 1.34
C VAL A 311 -7.71 -5.10 2.13
N VAL A 312 -8.53 -4.09 1.83
CA VAL A 312 -9.83 -3.87 2.47
C VAL A 312 -10.90 -4.18 1.42
N ALA A 313 -11.45 -5.40 1.47
CA ALA A 313 -12.46 -5.90 0.54
C ALA A 313 -13.85 -5.45 1.00
N LEU A 314 -14.57 -4.68 0.17
CA LEU A 314 -15.76 -3.96 0.54
C LEU A 314 -16.94 -4.26 -0.40
N THR A 315 -18.14 -4.36 0.16
CA THR A 315 -19.36 -4.64 -0.62
C THR A 315 -19.88 -3.44 -1.40
N ARG A 316 -20.56 -3.71 -2.51
CA ARG A 316 -21.46 -2.77 -3.17
C ARG A 316 -22.85 -2.78 -2.55
N GLN A 317 -23.36 -3.95 -2.18
CA GLN A 317 -24.67 -4.13 -1.57
C GLN A 317 -24.70 -3.62 -0.12
N GLY A 318 -25.86 -3.08 0.29
CA GLY A 318 -26.08 -2.60 1.65
C GLY A 318 -26.21 -3.74 2.65
N LEU A 319 -25.47 -3.67 3.74
CA LEU A 319 -25.46 -4.63 4.83
C LEU A 319 -26.06 -4.02 6.11
N PRO A 320 -26.76 -4.81 6.93
CA PRO A 320 -27.23 -4.35 8.23
C PRO A 320 -26.06 -4.22 9.21
N THR A 321 -26.16 -3.34 10.19
CA THR A 321 -25.23 -3.30 11.32
C THR A 321 -25.40 -4.56 12.17
N VAL A 322 -24.36 -5.38 12.25
CA VAL A 322 -24.34 -6.62 13.07
C VAL A 322 -23.78 -6.36 14.47
N ARG A 323 -22.88 -5.36 14.62
CA ARG A 323 -22.29 -4.91 15.87
C ARG A 323 -23.19 -3.90 16.61
N LYS A 324 -24.35 -4.37 17.08
CA LYS A 324 -25.39 -3.54 17.74
C LYS A 324 -24.97 -3.02 19.12
N LYS A 325 -24.10 -3.74 19.83
CA LYS A 325 -23.60 -3.33 21.15
C LYS A 325 -22.21 -2.70 21.01
N TYR A 326 -22.08 -1.47 21.42
CA TYR A 326 -20.79 -0.76 21.41
C TYR A 326 -19.77 -1.47 22.32
N LYS A 327 -18.57 -1.65 21.78
CA LYS A 327 -17.36 -2.05 22.52
C LYS A 327 -16.22 -1.15 22.07
N SER A 328 -15.45 -0.61 23.04
CA SER A 328 -14.29 0.23 22.75
C SER A 328 -13.12 -0.56 22.13
N ALA A 329 -12.96 -1.84 22.55
CA ALA A 329 -11.96 -2.73 21.99
C ALA A 329 -12.16 -2.91 20.48
N ASN A 330 -11.05 -2.96 19.74
CA ASN A 330 -11.04 -3.36 18.33
C ASN A 330 -11.07 -4.88 18.25
N LEU A 331 -12.25 -5.47 17.99
CA LEU A 331 -12.38 -6.93 17.92
C LEU A 331 -11.82 -7.49 16.61
N SER A 332 -11.86 -6.72 15.55
CA SER A 332 -11.30 -7.13 14.24
C SER A 332 -9.78 -7.31 14.29
N SER A 333 -9.09 -6.67 15.25
CA SER A 333 -7.65 -6.84 15.46
C SER A 333 -7.25 -8.25 15.91
N GLN A 334 -8.20 -9.05 16.41
CA GLN A 334 -8.00 -10.46 16.76
C GLN A 334 -8.17 -11.40 15.56
N GLY A 335 -8.54 -10.87 14.39
CA GLY A 335 -8.79 -11.63 13.17
C GLY A 335 -10.15 -12.32 13.14
N ALA A 336 -10.59 -12.88 14.26
CA ALA A 336 -11.91 -13.47 14.45
C ALA A 336 -12.42 -13.24 15.87
N TYR A 337 -13.73 -13.20 16.06
CA TYR A 337 -14.36 -13.08 17.38
C TYR A 337 -15.76 -13.66 17.40
N ILE A 338 -16.22 -14.07 18.58
CA ILE A 338 -17.58 -14.53 18.77
C ILE A 338 -18.52 -13.31 18.66
N LEU A 339 -19.36 -13.31 17.63
CA LEU A 339 -20.37 -12.27 17.43
C LEU A 339 -21.64 -12.56 18.24
N GLU A 340 -22.16 -13.78 18.12
CA GLU A 340 -23.31 -14.26 18.90
C GLU A 340 -23.04 -15.66 19.44
N GLU A 341 -23.38 -15.88 20.71
CA GLU A 341 -23.20 -17.17 21.39
C GLU A 341 -24.42 -18.10 21.15
N ALA A 342 -24.17 -19.39 21.29
CA ALA A 342 -25.26 -20.37 21.31
C ALA A 342 -26.14 -20.18 22.56
N GLU A 343 -27.45 -20.34 22.39
CA GLU A 343 -28.37 -20.51 23.52
C GLU A 343 -28.42 -21.99 23.89
N GLY A 344 -28.12 -22.32 25.14
CA GLY A 344 -27.97 -23.69 25.61
C GLY A 344 -26.66 -24.35 25.21
N LYS A 345 -26.70 -25.68 25.01
CA LYS A 345 -25.51 -26.44 24.60
C LYS A 345 -25.12 -26.12 23.18
N ARG A 346 -23.84 -25.68 22.99
CA ARG A 346 -23.31 -25.39 21.65
C ARG A 346 -23.06 -26.70 20.88
N GLU A 347 -23.69 -26.81 19.71
CA GLU A 347 -23.55 -27.95 18.80
C GLU A 347 -22.97 -27.56 17.45
N VAL A 348 -23.23 -26.31 16.99
CA VAL A 348 -22.76 -25.77 15.70
C VAL A 348 -22.02 -24.46 15.89
N ILE A 349 -21.00 -24.23 15.06
CA ILE A 349 -20.31 -22.93 14.90
C ILE A 349 -20.40 -22.53 13.42
N LEU A 350 -21.04 -21.40 13.15
CA LEU A 350 -21.03 -20.75 11.84
C LEU A 350 -19.95 -19.69 11.82
N ILE A 351 -18.99 -19.82 10.88
CA ILE A 351 -17.89 -18.86 10.69
C ILE A 351 -18.14 -18.14 9.37
N ALA A 352 -18.18 -16.82 9.40
CA ALA A 352 -18.43 -16.01 8.21
C ALA A 352 -17.60 -14.72 8.21
N SER A 353 -17.45 -14.10 7.04
CA SER A 353 -16.81 -12.78 6.86
C SER A 353 -17.65 -11.93 5.90
N GLY A 354 -17.55 -10.60 6.03
CA GLY A 354 -18.21 -9.67 5.11
C GLY A 354 -19.72 -9.85 5.04
N SER A 355 -20.26 -9.83 3.85
CA SER A 355 -21.72 -9.93 3.60
C SER A 355 -22.37 -11.19 4.16
N GLU A 356 -21.63 -12.28 4.28
CA GLU A 356 -22.18 -13.57 4.73
C GLU A 356 -22.39 -13.63 6.25
N VAL A 357 -21.84 -12.68 7.03
CA VAL A 357 -22.05 -12.64 8.49
C VAL A 357 -23.52 -12.41 8.84
N SER A 358 -24.23 -11.53 8.12
CA SER A 358 -25.65 -11.31 8.33
C SER A 358 -26.49 -12.54 7.96
N LEU A 359 -26.08 -13.29 6.94
CA LEU A 359 -26.70 -14.56 6.56
C LEU A 359 -26.48 -15.63 7.64
N ALA A 360 -25.26 -15.72 8.18
CA ALA A 360 -24.94 -16.64 9.27
C ALA A 360 -25.74 -16.34 10.54
N LEU A 361 -26.01 -15.07 10.86
CA LEU A 361 -26.94 -14.71 11.97
C LEU A 361 -28.38 -15.18 11.71
N THR A 362 -28.85 -14.98 10.48
CA THR A 362 -30.22 -15.48 10.10
C THR A 362 -30.30 -17.00 10.20
N ALA A 363 -29.29 -17.72 9.72
CA ALA A 363 -29.22 -19.17 9.82
C ALA A 363 -29.14 -19.64 11.28
N ARG A 364 -28.37 -18.95 12.13
CA ARG A 364 -28.30 -19.19 13.57
C ARG A 364 -29.69 -19.12 14.20
N ASP A 365 -30.41 -18.03 13.93
CA ASP A 365 -31.72 -17.79 14.53
C ASP A 365 -32.76 -18.88 14.14
N GLN A 366 -32.63 -19.44 12.94
CA GLN A 366 -33.44 -20.58 12.51
C GLN A 366 -33.01 -21.85 13.24
N LEU A 367 -31.73 -22.20 13.26
CA LEU A 367 -31.18 -23.37 13.94
C LEU A 367 -31.50 -23.35 15.44
N GLN A 368 -31.40 -22.20 16.11
CA GLN A 368 -31.82 -22.03 17.51
C GLN A 368 -33.30 -22.35 17.75
N LYS A 369 -34.18 -21.91 16.84
CA LYS A 369 -35.64 -22.26 16.92
C LYS A 369 -35.89 -23.75 16.74
N GLU A 370 -35.04 -24.44 16.00
CA GLU A 370 -35.10 -25.89 15.77
C GLU A 370 -34.41 -26.67 16.91
N GLY A 371 -33.94 -25.99 17.96
CA GLY A 371 -33.32 -26.59 19.14
C GLY A 371 -31.81 -26.86 19.03
N THR A 372 -31.17 -26.44 17.93
CA THR A 372 -29.73 -26.63 17.71
C THR A 372 -28.96 -25.42 18.19
N GLY A 373 -28.20 -25.56 19.29
CA GLY A 373 -27.40 -24.51 19.89
C GLY A 373 -26.29 -24.03 18.94
N THR A 374 -26.42 -22.84 18.37
CA THR A 374 -25.57 -22.35 17.29
C THR A 374 -24.86 -21.05 17.67
N ARG A 375 -23.51 -21.04 17.55
CA ARG A 375 -22.64 -19.86 17.70
C ARG A 375 -22.34 -19.27 16.33
N VAL A 376 -22.27 -17.93 16.25
CA VAL A 376 -21.71 -17.23 15.07
C VAL A 376 -20.39 -16.56 15.42
N VAL A 377 -19.40 -16.79 14.58
CA VAL A 377 -18.08 -16.16 14.62
C VAL A 377 -17.94 -15.26 13.40
N SER A 378 -17.69 -13.98 13.61
CA SER A 378 -17.22 -13.10 12.54
C SER A 378 -15.71 -13.20 12.41
N MET A 379 -15.22 -13.41 11.18
CA MET A 379 -13.79 -13.53 10.85
C MET A 379 -13.38 -12.48 9.80
N PRO A 380 -13.25 -11.21 10.21
CA PRO A 380 -12.93 -10.14 9.28
C PRO A 380 -11.52 -10.22 8.68
N CYS A 381 -10.56 -10.91 9.33
CA CYS A 381 -9.18 -11.04 8.82
C CYS A 381 -8.56 -12.35 9.28
N MET A 382 -8.41 -13.31 8.37
CA MET A 382 -7.86 -14.65 8.69
C MET A 382 -6.39 -14.57 9.11
N GLU A 383 -5.60 -13.71 8.49
CA GLU A 383 -4.15 -13.57 8.70
C GLU A 383 -3.81 -13.04 10.11
N LEU A 384 -4.74 -12.33 10.75
CA LEU A 384 -4.60 -11.92 12.15
C LEU A 384 -5.02 -13.03 13.13
N PHE A 385 -5.93 -13.89 12.73
CA PHE A 385 -6.38 -15.00 13.55
C PHE A 385 -5.33 -16.12 13.63
N GLU A 386 -4.52 -16.29 12.60
CA GLU A 386 -3.44 -17.29 12.54
C GLU A 386 -2.19 -16.91 13.34
N LYS A 387 -2.06 -15.67 13.81
CA LYS A 387 -0.94 -15.17 14.63
C LYS A 387 -1.17 -15.45 16.12
#